data_fdc538bb9e396243a7f6bb1ca727f24b
#
_entry.id   fdc538bb9e396243a7f6bb1ca727f24b
#
_cell.length_a   1.000
_cell.length_b   1.000
_cell.length_c   1.000
_cell.angle_alpha   90.00
_cell.angle_beta   90.00
_cell.angle_gamma   90.00
#
_symmetry.space_group_name_H-M   'P 1'
#
loop_
_entity.id
_entity.type
_entity.pdbx_description
1 polymer ?
#
loop_
_entity_poly.entity_id
_entity_poly.type
_entity_poly.pdbx_seq_one_letter_code
_entity_poly.pdbx_strand_id
1 'polypeptide(L)' 'MKQFTAIIHRGEPGEGGFWSTCLEVPGANGQGETKEECLQNLRDAIRLMLENEREEAFRLDPQAETAELLLA' A
#
# COMPACT_ATOMS: atom_id res chain seq x y z
N MET A 1 -7.76 13.02 5.15
CA MET A 1 -6.60 12.36 4.51
C MET A 1 -6.27 11.08 5.27
N LYS A 2 -6.15 9.98 4.55
CA LYS A 2 -5.81 8.70 5.17
C LYS A 2 -4.31 8.59 5.32
N GLN A 3 -3.87 8.04 6.45
CA GLN A 3 -2.46 7.78 6.72
C GLN A 3 -2.20 6.29 6.69
N PHE A 4 -1.08 5.93 6.07
CA PHE A 4 -0.63 4.54 6.02
C PHE A 4 0.75 4.45 6.61
N THR A 5 1.03 3.33 7.25
CA THR A 5 2.32 3.09 7.90
C THR A 5 3.15 2.18 7.01
N ALA A 6 4.28 2.69 6.56
CA ALA A 6 5.24 1.89 5.80
C ALA A 6 6.27 1.31 6.76
N ILE A 7 6.57 0.04 6.57
CA ILE A 7 7.67 -0.62 7.26
C ILE A 7 8.76 -0.82 6.23
N ILE A 8 9.89 -0.15 6.44
CA ILE A 8 10.99 -0.12 5.49
C ILE A 8 12.11 -1.02 5.97
N HIS A 9 12.56 -1.89 5.07
CA HIS A 9 13.65 -2.82 5.34
C HIS A 9 14.80 -2.54 4.38
N ARG A 10 16.01 -2.78 4.85
CA ARG A 10 17.18 -2.74 3.97
C ARG A 10 17.30 -4.08 3.26
N GLY A 11 17.79 -4.05 2.03
CA GLY A 11 18.10 -5.27 1.30
C GLY A 11 19.22 -6.04 1.98
N GLU A 12 19.41 -7.28 1.55
CA GLU A 12 20.45 -8.13 2.11
C GLU A 12 21.84 -7.52 1.89
N PRO A 13 22.80 -7.80 2.77
CA PRO A 13 24.17 -7.31 2.58
C PRO A 13 24.68 -7.67 1.18
N GLY A 14 25.21 -6.69 0.47
CA GLY A 14 25.71 -6.84 -0.88
C GLY A 14 24.69 -6.64 -1.98
N GLU A 15 23.42 -6.63 -1.68
CA GLU A 15 22.36 -6.41 -2.69
C GLU A 15 21.97 -4.94 -2.78
N GLY A 16 22.06 -4.22 -1.66
CA GLY A 16 21.67 -2.82 -1.63
C GLY A 16 20.16 -2.63 -1.71
N GLY A 17 19.74 -1.37 -1.77
CA GLY A 17 18.34 -1.03 -1.92
C GLY A 17 17.50 -1.20 -0.67
N PHE A 18 16.20 -1.00 -0.86
CA PHE A 18 15.21 -1.07 0.21
C PHE A 18 13.97 -1.79 -0.29
N TRP A 19 13.24 -2.39 0.64
CA TRP A 19 11.91 -2.92 0.36
C TRP A 19 10.98 -2.54 1.50
N SER A 20 9.70 -2.50 1.22
CA SER A 20 8.74 -2.03 2.21
C SER A 20 7.41 -2.76 2.09
N THR A 21 6.69 -2.74 3.21
CA THR A 21 5.33 -3.26 3.28
C THR A 21 4.46 -2.19 3.94
N CYS A 22 3.16 -2.33 3.83
CA CYS A 22 2.22 -1.43 4.48
C CYS A 22 1.47 -2.19 5.57
N LEU A 23 1.51 -1.66 6.78
CA LEU A 23 0.87 -2.30 7.91
C LEU A 23 -0.64 -2.43 7.72
N GLU A 24 -1.28 -1.39 7.19
CA GLU A 24 -2.72 -1.32 7.02
C GLU A 24 -3.24 -1.99 5.74
N VAL A 25 -2.34 -2.28 4.80
CA VAL A 25 -2.72 -2.89 3.51
C VAL A 25 -1.82 -4.11 3.27
N PRO A 26 -2.15 -5.25 3.86
CA PRO A 26 -1.36 -6.47 3.66
C PRO A 26 -1.27 -6.85 2.19
N GLY A 27 -0.08 -7.20 1.75
CA GLY A 27 0.17 -7.56 0.36
C GLY A 27 0.72 -6.44 -0.50
N ALA A 28 0.61 -5.18 -0.06
CA ALA A 28 1.23 -4.07 -0.77
C ALA A 28 2.73 -4.06 -0.49
N ASN A 29 3.53 -3.95 -1.54
CA ASN A 29 4.99 -3.97 -1.45
C ASN A 29 5.60 -2.87 -2.29
N GLY A 30 6.75 -2.37 -1.83
CA GLY A 30 7.53 -1.42 -2.60
C GLY A 30 9.00 -1.78 -2.53
N GLN A 31 9.74 -1.46 -3.59
CA GLN A 31 11.18 -1.67 -3.67
C GLN A 31 11.81 -0.47 -4.35
N GLY A 32 13.07 -0.21 -4.06
CA GLY A 32 13.81 0.85 -4.70
C GLY A 32 15.25 0.91 -4.23
N GLU A 33 16.08 1.59 -4.98
CA GLU A 33 17.47 1.82 -4.61
C GLU A 33 17.57 2.84 -3.48
N THR A 34 16.61 3.74 -3.37
CA THR A 34 16.52 4.73 -2.31
C THR A 34 15.23 4.55 -1.53
N LYS A 35 15.16 5.12 -0.33
CA LYS A 35 13.94 5.09 0.46
C LYS A 35 12.79 5.81 -0.27
N GLU A 36 13.09 6.94 -0.91
CA GLU A 36 12.06 7.69 -1.64
C GLU A 36 11.45 6.86 -2.76
N GLU A 37 12.29 6.18 -3.55
CA GLU A 37 11.82 5.32 -4.61
C GLU A 37 11.00 4.16 -4.07
N CYS A 38 11.50 3.54 -3.00
CA CYS A 38 10.81 2.44 -2.32
C CYS A 38 9.42 2.87 -1.84
N LEU A 39 9.32 4.04 -1.22
CA LEU A 39 8.04 4.55 -0.71
C LEU A 39 7.10 4.97 -1.84
N GLN A 40 7.62 5.52 -2.92
CA GLN A 40 6.78 5.87 -4.06
C GLN A 40 6.17 4.61 -4.70
N ASN A 41 6.98 3.57 -4.84
CA ASN A 41 6.49 2.30 -5.36
C ASN A 41 5.45 1.67 -4.44
N LEU A 42 5.64 1.80 -3.12
CA LEU A 42 4.65 1.33 -2.14
C LEU A 42 3.34 2.10 -2.27
N ARG A 43 3.40 3.45 -2.42
CA ARG A 43 2.20 4.26 -2.61
C ARG A 43 1.42 3.79 -3.83
N ASP A 44 2.12 3.54 -4.93
CA ASP A 44 1.48 3.09 -6.17
C ASP A 44 0.81 1.73 -5.98
N ALA A 45 1.47 0.82 -5.25
CA ALA A 45 0.90 -0.49 -4.96
C ALA A 45 -0.35 -0.39 -4.07
N ILE A 46 -0.30 0.45 -3.04
CA ILE A 46 -1.45 0.67 -2.15
C ILE A 46 -2.63 1.22 -2.95
N ARG A 47 -2.37 2.23 -3.77
CA ARG A 47 -3.43 2.86 -4.57
C ARG A 47 -4.11 1.84 -5.48
N LEU A 48 -3.31 1.04 -6.17
CA LEU A 48 -3.82 0.03 -7.08
C LEU A 48 -4.65 -1.02 -6.35
N MET A 49 -4.17 -1.49 -5.21
CA MET A 49 -4.88 -2.51 -4.42
C MET A 49 -6.20 -1.98 -3.89
N LEU A 50 -6.23 -0.75 -3.40
CA LEU A 50 -7.46 -0.15 -2.89
C LEU A 50 -8.47 0.08 -4.00
N GLU A 51 -8.01 0.50 -5.18
CA GLU A 51 -8.89 0.65 -6.34
C GLU A 51 -9.49 -0.68 -6.76
N ASN A 52 -8.69 -1.74 -6.78
CA ASN A 52 -9.16 -3.07 -7.15
C ASN A 52 -10.18 -3.61 -6.14
N GLU A 53 -9.93 -3.41 -4.86
CA GLU A 53 -10.86 -3.85 -3.82
C GLU A 53 -12.19 -3.10 -3.92
N ARG A 54 -12.12 -1.82 -4.19
CA ARG A 54 -13.31 -1.00 -4.35
C ARG A 54 -14.14 -1.44 -5.56
N GLU A 55 -13.50 -1.64 -6.69
CA GLU A 55 -14.17 -2.11 -7.90
C GLU A 55 -14.82 -3.47 -7.69
N GLU A 56 -14.12 -4.38 -7.03
CA GLU A 56 -14.63 -5.71 -6.74
C GLU A 56 -15.85 -5.67 -5.83
N ALA A 57 -15.81 -4.81 -4.80
CA ALA A 57 -16.93 -4.67 -3.88
C ALA A 57 -18.19 -4.21 -4.61
N PHE A 58 -18.06 -3.21 -5.52
CA PHE A 58 -19.20 -2.71 -6.26
C PHE A 58 -19.67 -3.68 -7.36
N ARG A 59 -18.75 -4.49 -7.87
CA ARG A 59 -19.13 -5.52 -8.84
C ARG A 59 -19.96 -6.60 -8.18
N LEU A 60 -19.60 -7.01 -6.98
CA LEU A 60 -20.32 -8.03 -6.22
C LEU A 60 -21.63 -7.52 -5.66
N ASP A 61 -21.67 -6.25 -5.27
CA ASP A 61 -22.86 -5.62 -4.72
C ASP A 61 -22.98 -4.20 -5.25
N PRO A 62 -23.73 -4.02 -6.36
CA PRO A 62 -23.90 -2.68 -6.96
C PRO A 62 -24.55 -1.66 -6.05
N GLN A 63 -25.21 -2.09 -4.97
CA GLN A 63 -25.84 -1.19 -4.01
C GLN A 63 -24.97 -0.90 -2.81
N ALA A 64 -23.75 -1.42 -2.79
CA ALA A 64 -22.83 -1.16 -1.69
C ALA A 64 -22.50 0.33 -1.60
N GLU A 65 -22.26 0.79 -0.39
CA GLU A 65 -21.92 2.19 -0.13
C GLU A 65 -20.54 2.24 0.53
N THR A 66 -19.85 3.36 0.31
CA THR A 66 -18.58 3.61 1.00
C THR A 66 -18.80 4.64 2.10
N ALA A 67 -18.07 4.45 3.18
CA ALA A 67 -18.04 5.41 4.28
C ALA A 67 -16.61 5.49 4.80
N GLU A 68 -16.21 6.68 5.23
CA GLU A 68 -14.89 6.83 5.83
C GLU A 68 -15.01 6.77 7.34
N LEU A 69 -14.13 5.98 7.96
CA LEU A 69 -14.11 5.82 9.40
C LEU A 69 -12.81 6.41 9.94
N LEU A 70 -12.94 7.19 10.99
CA LEU A 70 -11.79 7.72 11.71
C LEU A 70 -11.59 6.90 12.97
N LEU A 71 -10.36 6.49 13.18
CA LEU A 71 -9.98 5.79 14.41
C LEU A 71 -9.43 6.81 15.41
N ALA A 72 -9.96 6.77 16.61
CA ALA A 72 -9.50 7.66 17.67
C ALA A 72 -8.18 7.16 18.27
#